data_4aabf695b437cc32e5d01044a523cc3c
#
_entry.id   4aabf695b437cc32e5d01044a523cc3c
#
_cell.length_a   1.000
_cell.length_b   1.000
_cell.length_c   1.000
_cell.angle_alpha   90.00
_cell.angle_beta   90.00
_cell.angle_gamma   90.00
#
_symmetry.space_group_name_H-M   'P 1'
#
loop_
_entity.id
_entity.type
_entity.pdbx_description
1 polymer ?
#
loop_
_entity_poly.entity_id
_entity_poly.type
_entity_poly.pdbx_seq_one_letter_code
_entity_poly.pdbx_strand_id
1 'polypeptide(L)'
;MNILVTGANGQLGHEMQICAKKSNHKFVFTDVAEGYEKLDITNLDAIREKVKENDIQVIVNCAAYTNVDKAETDFDLANLLNNTAAGNLAQAMKEVDGTLIHVSTDYVFQGDKNIPCREDWETNPLGVYGKTKLAGEKSIEATGCKHIIIRTAWLYSQWGKNFVKTMQNLTASHDTLKVVFDQVGTPTYAGDLAAGISHIIETDQLDKTGIYHFSNEGVCSWFDFAKIICELSGNTCDIQPCYSEEFPSPVKRPHFSVLDKSKLKQTFGFKVPYWTDSLKKCIAELAEAK
;
A
#
# COMPACT_ATOMS: atom_id res chain seq x y z
N MET A 1 1.62 1.99 23.95
CA MET A 1 2.14 0.77 23.27
C MET A 1 3.46 1.08 22.58
N ASN A 2 4.29 0.07 22.36
CA ASN A 2 5.48 0.16 21.51
C ASN A 2 5.16 -0.46 20.15
N ILE A 3 5.41 0.28 19.09
CA ILE A 3 5.01 -0.04 17.72
C ILE A 3 6.25 -0.09 16.84
N LEU A 4 6.45 -1.20 16.15
CA LEU A 4 7.51 -1.35 15.16
C LEU A 4 6.93 -1.10 13.76
N VAL A 5 7.53 -0.18 13.01
CA VAL A 5 7.20 0.08 11.61
C VAL A 5 8.35 -0.41 10.74
N THR A 6 8.09 -1.37 9.85
CA THR A 6 9.07 -1.85 8.87
C THR A 6 8.88 -1.15 7.53
N GLY A 7 9.93 -1.09 6.71
CA GLY A 7 9.86 -0.36 5.44
C GLY A 7 9.71 1.15 5.64
N ALA A 8 10.40 1.69 6.65
CA ALA A 8 10.27 3.09 7.09
C ALA A 8 10.71 4.11 6.01
N ASN A 9 11.58 3.72 5.08
CA ASN A 9 12.03 4.55 3.95
C ASN A 9 11.03 4.54 2.76
N GLY A 10 9.99 3.70 2.81
CA GLY A 10 8.96 3.64 1.77
C GLY A 10 7.91 4.77 1.90
N GLN A 11 7.02 4.86 0.91
CA GLN A 11 5.96 5.87 0.87
C GLN A 11 5.11 5.85 2.15
N LEU A 12 4.56 4.69 2.51
CA LEU A 12 3.74 4.54 3.70
C LEU A 12 4.56 4.68 4.98
N GLY A 13 5.81 4.18 4.99
CA GLY A 13 6.70 4.31 6.14
C GLY A 13 6.96 5.78 6.52
N HIS A 14 7.21 6.65 5.55
CA HIS A 14 7.33 8.10 5.78
C HIS A 14 6.04 8.73 6.33
N GLU A 15 4.88 8.35 5.79
CA GLU A 15 3.60 8.85 6.30
C GLU A 15 3.31 8.36 7.72
N MET A 16 3.71 7.13 8.07
CA MET A 16 3.64 6.63 9.45
C MET A 16 4.54 7.43 10.39
N GLN A 17 5.72 7.90 9.94
CA GLN A 17 6.58 8.79 10.74
C GLN A 17 5.91 10.15 11.01
N ILE A 18 5.13 10.66 10.04
CA ILE A 18 4.35 11.91 10.23
C ILE A 18 3.24 11.68 11.26
N CYS A 19 2.52 10.56 11.16
CA CYS A 19 1.48 10.20 12.13
C CYS A 19 2.05 10.01 13.54
N ALA A 20 3.21 9.36 13.67
CA ALA A 20 3.86 9.10 14.95
C ALA A 20 4.19 10.38 15.76
N LYS A 21 4.46 11.50 15.06
CA LYS A 21 4.71 12.80 15.75
C LYS A 21 3.51 13.33 16.54
N LYS A 22 2.30 12.83 16.26
CA LYS A 22 1.04 13.23 16.90
C LYS A 22 0.51 12.17 17.87
N SER A 23 1.22 11.04 17.99
CA SER A 23 0.83 9.89 18.81
C SER A 23 1.47 9.94 20.19
N ASN A 24 0.78 9.39 21.18
CA ASN A 24 1.33 9.13 22.52
C ASN A 24 2.02 7.76 22.62
N HIS A 25 2.05 6.98 21.55
CA HIS A 25 2.71 5.68 21.50
C HIS A 25 4.20 5.84 21.14
N LYS A 26 5.00 4.86 21.51
CA LYS A 26 6.42 4.81 21.13
C LYS A 26 6.56 4.06 19.81
N PHE A 27 7.18 4.70 18.82
CA PHE A 27 7.44 4.10 17.51
C PHE A 27 8.93 3.80 17.32
N VAL A 28 9.22 2.61 16.76
CA VAL A 28 10.53 2.20 16.27
C VAL A 28 10.43 2.04 14.77
N PHE A 29 11.23 2.80 14.02
CA PHE A 29 11.22 2.80 12.56
C PHE A 29 12.42 2.05 12.02
N THR A 30 12.18 1.00 11.24
CA THR A 30 13.24 0.13 10.71
C THR A 30 13.17 0.02 9.19
N ASP A 31 14.37 -0.07 8.59
CA ASP A 31 14.53 -0.33 7.15
C ASP A 31 15.89 -0.98 6.91
N VAL A 32 16.14 -1.49 5.69
CA VAL A 32 17.47 -1.91 5.24
C VAL A 32 18.28 -0.75 4.66
N ALA A 33 17.64 0.38 4.39
CA ALA A 33 18.25 1.60 3.88
C ALA A 33 19.13 2.29 4.94
N GLU A 34 20.11 3.08 4.49
CA GLU A 34 20.92 3.93 5.37
C GLU A 34 20.07 5.02 6.04
N GLY A 35 20.43 5.39 7.27
CA GLY A 35 19.74 6.41 8.06
C GLY A 35 18.58 5.87 8.92
N TYR A 36 18.28 4.58 8.82
CA TYR A 36 17.27 3.91 9.65
C TYR A 36 17.92 2.84 10.54
N GLU A 37 17.23 2.49 11.61
CA GLU A 37 17.59 1.32 12.39
C GLU A 37 17.40 0.07 11.52
N LYS A 38 18.48 -0.72 11.36
CA LYS A 38 18.49 -1.85 10.42
C LYS A 38 17.65 -3.01 10.94
N LEU A 39 16.75 -3.49 10.07
CA LEU A 39 16.05 -4.75 10.27
C LEU A 39 15.80 -5.41 8.90
N ASP A 40 16.39 -6.57 8.70
CA ASP A 40 16.04 -7.45 7.59
C ASP A 40 14.88 -8.36 8.02
N ILE A 41 13.70 -8.10 7.46
CA ILE A 41 12.47 -8.85 7.78
C ILE A 41 12.48 -10.29 7.23
N THR A 42 13.47 -10.67 6.43
CA THR A 42 13.67 -12.06 6.00
C THR A 42 14.34 -12.91 7.08
N ASN A 43 14.94 -12.27 8.07
CA ASN A 43 15.60 -12.92 9.21
C ASN A 43 14.68 -12.94 10.44
N LEU A 44 14.06 -14.10 10.69
CA LEU A 44 13.12 -14.28 11.81
C LEU A 44 13.76 -13.99 13.18
N ASP A 45 15.02 -14.41 13.39
CA ASP A 45 15.69 -14.22 14.69
C ASP A 45 15.99 -12.75 14.94
N ALA A 46 16.38 -11.99 13.92
CA ALA A 46 16.53 -10.52 14.02
C ALA A 46 15.20 -9.82 14.35
N ILE A 47 14.08 -10.30 13.80
CA ILE A 47 12.74 -9.77 14.15
C ILE A 47 12.42 -10.06 15.62
N ARG A 48 12.64 -11.30 16.09
CA ARG A 48 12.40 -11.71 17.48
C ARG A 48 13.21 -10.86 18.46
N GLU A 49 14.49 -10.65 18.15
CA GLU A 49 15.38 -9.81 18.97
C GLU A 49 14.82 -8.38 19.03
N LYS A 50 14.49 -7.79 17.90
CA LYS A 50 13.94 -6.43 17.80
C LYS A 50 12.61 -6.28 18.57
N VAL A 51 11.71 -7.27 18.44
CA VAL A 51 10.44 -7.31 19.18
C VAL A 51 10.67 -7.36 20.67
N LYS A 52 11.58 -8.20 21.13
CA LYS A 52 11.89 -8.37 22.55
C LYS A 52 12.60 -7.17 23.15
N GLU A 53 13.65 -6.66 22.50
CA GLU A 53 14.44 -5.50 22.98
C GLU A 53 13.61 -4.25 23.18
N ASN A 54 12.60 -4.04 22.33
CA ASN A 54 11.77 -2.85 22.34
C ASN A 54 10.39 -3.08 22.97
N ASP A 55 10.12 -4.28 23.51
CA ASP A 55 8.81 -4.66 24.07
C ASP A 55 7.66 -4.31 23.10
N ILE A 56 7.75 -4.79 21.85
CA ILE A 56 6.82 -4.45 20.75
C ILE A 56 5.49 -5.18 20.92
N GLN A 57 4.39 -4.44 20.91
CA GLN A 57 3.02 -4.96 20.95
C GLN A 57 2.34 -4.96 19.57
N VAL A 58 2.81 -4.09 18.66
CA VAL A 58 2.24 -3.96 17.31
C VAL A 58 3.36 -3.84 16.29
N ILE A 59 3.27 -4.61 15.21
CA ILE A 59 4.07 -4.35 13.99
C ILE A 59 3.16 -3.77 12.91
N VAL A 60 3.57 -2.66 12.29
CA VAL A 60 3.01 -2.14 11.04
C VAL A 60 3.97 -2.46 9.91
N ASN A 61 3.64 -3.46 9.11
CA ASN A 61 4.49 -3.88 8.00
C ASN A 61 4.20 -3.06 6.74
N CYS A 62 5.06 -2.07 6.46
CA CYS A 62 5.06 -1.27 5.23
C CYS A 62 6.09 -1.78 4.20
N ALA A 63 6.94 -2.75 4.57
CA ALA A 63 7.93 -3.32 3.67
C ALA A 63 7.31 -4.32 2.71
N ALA A 64 7.65 -4.23 1.42
CA ALA A 64 7.22 -5.16 0.39
C ALA A 64 8.09 -5.05 -0.87
N TYR A 65 8.11 -6.09 -1.68
CA TYR A 65 8.53 -6.01 -3.07
C TYR A 65 7.36 -5.45 -3.89
N THR A 66 7.50 -4.24 -4.43
CA THR A 66 6.38 -3.51 -5.06
C THR A 66 6.55 -3.29 -6.57
N ASN A 67 7.67 -3.71 -7.17
CA ASN A 67 7.87 -3.59 -8.61
C ASN A 67 7.09 -4.69 -9.35
N VAL A 68 5.86 -4.38 -9.77
CA VAL A 68 4.93 -5.32 -10.39
C VAL A 68 5.52 -5.96 -11.64
N ASP A 69 6.11 -5.17 -12.54
CA ASP A 69 6.64 -5.65 -13.81
C ASP A 69 7.90 -6.50 -13.60
N LYS A 70 8.82 -6.07 -12.71
CA LYS A 70 10.04 -6.83 -12.43
C LYS A 70 9.78 -8.12 -11.65
N ALA A 71 8.69 -8.21 -10.89
CA ALA A 71 8.33 -9.43 -10.17
C ALA A 71 8.20 -10.64 -11.08
N GLU A 72 7.80 -10.47 -12.35
CA GLU A 72 7.67 -11.56 -13.32
C GLU A 72 9.00 -12.26 -13.62
N THR A 73 10.12 -11.56 -13.47
CA THR A 73 11.49 -12.08 -13.68
C THR A 73 12.28 -12.25 -12.39
N ASP A 74 11.73 -11.84 -11.24
CA ASP A 74 12.39 -11.80 -9.92
C ASP A 74 11.51 -12.47 -8.86
N PHE A 75 10.95 -13.65 -9.24
CA PHE A 75 9.99 -14.38 -8.39
C PHE A 75 10.55 -14.68 -6.99
N ASP A 76 11.79 -15.17 -6.90
CA ASP A 76 12.37 -15.60 -5.63
C ASP A 76 12.46 -14.45 -4.63
N LEU A 77 12.95 -13.29 -5.05
CA LEU A 77 13.02 -12.11 -4.19
C LEU A 77 11.63 -11.56 -3.87
N ALA A 78 10.72 -11.52 -4.84
CA ALA A 78 9.34 -11.09 -4.61
C ALA A 78 8.64 -12.02 -3.61
N ASN A 79 8.80 -13.34 -3.74
CA ASN A 79 8.24 -14.32 -2.79
C ASN A 79 8.91 -14.24 -1.41
N LEU A 80 10.22 -14.06 -1.34
CA LEU A 80 10.94 -13.90 -0.08
C LEU A 80 10.40 -12.70 0.72
N LEU A 81 10.27 -11.53 0.07
CA LEU A 81 9.84 -10.29 0.74
C LEU A 81 8.32 -10.23 0.98
N ASN A 82 7.51 -10.67 0.01
CA ASN A 82 6.06 -10.55 0.13
C ASN A 82 5.40 -11.70 0.89
N ASN A 83 6.00 -12.89 0.87
CA ASN A 83 5.44 -14.09 1.50
C ASN A 83 6.24 -14.49 2.74
N THR A 84 7.50 -14.93 2.60
CA THR A 84 8.29 -15.47 3.72
C THR A 84 8.47 -14.44 4.83
N ALA A 85 8.87 -13.21 4.48
CA ALA A 85 9.06 -12.14 5.45
C ALA A 85 7.76 -11.74 6.16
N ALA A 86 6.61 -11.74 5.46
CA ALA A 86 5.31 -11.49 6.07
C ALA A 86 4.96 -12.58 7.11
N GLY A 87 5.22 -13.85 6.78
CA GLY A 87 5.08 -14.97 7.72
C GLY A 87 6.00 -14.86 8.93
N ASN A 88 7.26 -14.44 8.73
CA ASN A 88 8.23 -14.23 9.82
C ASN A 88 7.75 -13.17 10.82
N LEU A 89 7.25 -12.03 10.31
CA LEU A 89 6.69 -10.96 11.16
C LEU A 89 5.49 -11.46 11.96
N ALA A 90 4.59 -12.22 11.33
CA ALA A 90 3.43 -12.81 11.99
C ALA A 90 3.85 -13.84 13.05
N GLN A 91 4.85 -14.68 12.75
CA GLN A 91 5.36 -15.65 13.71
C GLN A 91 5.96 -14.98 14.95
N ALA A 92 6.78 -13.94 14.76
CA ALA A 92 7.37 -13.19 15.88
C ALA A 92 6.28 -12.53 16.76
N MET A 93 5.23 -11.95 16.13
CA MET A 93 4.12 -11.35 16.89
C MET A 93 3.25 -12.40 17.57
N LYS A 94 3.07 -13.58 16.98
CA LYS A 94 2.38 -14.69 17.63
C LYS A 94 3.04 -15.11 18.94
N GLU A 95 4.37 -15.14 18.98
CA GLU A 95 5.16 -15.56 20.14
C GLU A 95 5.01 -14.61 21.35
N VAL A 96 4.65 -13.34 21.11
CA VAL A 96 4.44 -12.32 22.18
C VAL A 96 2.97 -11.92 22.35
N ASP A 97 2.03 -12.64 21.74
CA ASP A 97 0.59 -12.31 21.72
C ASP A 97 0.28 -10.91 21.19
N GLY A 98 1.15 -10.37 20.33
CA GLY A 98 1.03 -9.06 19.71
C GLY A 98 0.20 -9.08 18.44
N THR A 99 0.03 -7.90 17.81
CA THR A 99 -0.78 -7.73 16.58
C THR A 99 0.09 -7.30 15.40
N LEU A 100 -0.14 -7.92 14.24
CA LEU A 100 0.46 -7.52 12.96
C LEU A 100 -0.56 -6.75 12.11
N ILE A 101 -0.25 -5.51 11.74
CA ILE A 101 -0.95 -4.78 10.68
C ILE A 101 -0.12 -4.92 9.40
N HIS A 102 -0.68 -5.55 8.37
CA HIS A 102 0.03 -5.85 7.13
C HIS A 102 -0.66 -5.22 5.92
N VAL A 103 0.11 -4.55 5.06
CA VAL A 103 -0.43 -3.95 3.84
C VAL A 103 -0.31 -4.92 2.68
N SER A 104 -1.45 -5.26 2.07
CA SER A 104 -1.58 -6.09 0.87
C SER A 104 -2.07 -5.27 -0.32
N THR A 105 -2.62 -5.91 -1.34
CA THR A 105 -2.90 -5.30 -2.65
C THR A 105 -4.23 -5.76 -3.26
N ASP A 106 -4.81 -4.91 -4.10
CA ASP A 106 -5.91 -5.23 -5.01
C ASP A 106 -5.54 -6.27 -6.09
N TYR A 107 -4.26 -6.44 -6.40
CA TYR A 107 -3.75 -7.44 -7.35
C TYR A 107 -3.97 -8.90 -6.93
N VAL A 108 -4.51 -9.15 -5.75
CA VAL A 108 -4.98 -10.49 -5.35
C VAL A 108 -6.25 -10.90 -6.09
N PHE A 109 -6.96 -9.95 -6.70
CA PHE A 109 -8.17 -10.18 -7.50
C PHE A 109 -7.86 -10.25 -8.99
N GLN A 110 -8.67 -11.01 -9.74
CA GLN A 110 -8.56 -11.12 -11.20
C GLN A 110 -8.99 -9.83 -11.92
N GLY A 111 -9.98 -9.10 -11.37
CA GLY A 111 -10.47 -7.85 -11.94
C GLY A 111 -11.31 -8.02 -13.21
N ASP A 112 -12.06 -9.11 -13.30
CA ASP A 112 -12.95 -9.47 -14.41
C ASP A 112 -14.42 -9.07 -14.18
N LYS A 113 -14.73 -8.52 -12.99
CA LYS A 113 -16.05 -8.02 -12.63
C LYS A 113 -16.02 -6.50 -12.57
N ASN A 114 -17.09 -5.85 -13.02
CA ASN A 114 -17.24 -4.40 -13.03
C ASN A 114 -17.99 -3.84 -11.80
N ILE A 115 -17.85 -4.50 -10.67
CA ILE A 115 -18.37 -4.10 -9.36
C ILE A 115 -17.25 -4.13 -8.31
N PRO A 116 -17.32 -3.29 -7.25
CA PRO A 116 -16.26 -3.23 -6.25
C PRO A 116 -15.98 -4.57 -5.58
N CYS A 117 -14.69 -4.94 -5.51
CA CYS A 117 -14.23 -6.18 -4.91
C CYS A 117 -14.44 -6.16 -3.40
N ARG A 118 -15.04 -7.21 -2.84
CA ARG A 118 -15.24 -7.37 -1.40
C ARG A 118 -14.18 -8.28 -0.81
N GLU A 119 -13.94 -8.18 0.49
CA GLU A 119 -12.92 -8.95 1.20
C GLU A 119 -13.19 -10.47 1.16
N ASP A 120 -14.44 -10.88 1.07
CA ASP A 120 -14.90 -12.27 1.04
C ASP A 120 -14.91 -12.89 -0.37
N TRP A 121 -14.52 -12.14 -1.40
CA TRP A 121 -14.46 -12.68 -2.76
C TRP A 121 -13.28 -13.59 -2.96
N GLU A 122 -13.47 -14.56 -3.86
CA GLU A 122 -12.42 -15.44 -4.33
C GLU A 122 -11.26 -14.63 -4.93
N THR A 123 -10.06 -14.92 -4.47
CA THR A 123 -8.82 -14.31 -4.96
C THR A 123 -8.25 -15.14 -6.11
N ASN A 124 -7.89 -14.48 -7.22
CA ASN A 124 -7.28 -15.11 -8.40
C ASN A 124 -6.26 -14.16 -9.06
N PRO A 125 -5.07 -14.01 -8.47
CA PRO A 125 -4.05 -13.07 -8.95
C PRO A 125 -3.51 -13.46 -10.32
N LEU A 126 -3.42 -12.50 -11.24
CA LEU A 126 -2.95 -12.72 -12.62
C LEU A 126 -1.43 -12.82 -12.71
N GLY A 127 -0.69 -11.96 -12.00
CA GLY A 127 0.77 -11.86 -12.07
C GLY A 127 1.48 -12.30 -10.79
N VAL A 128 2.81 -12.39 -10.85
CA VAL A 128 3.69 -12.82 -9.75
C VAL A 128 3.56 -11.92 -8.53
N TYR A 129 3.49 -10.61 -8.71
CA TYR A 129 3.30 -9.67 -7.59
C TYR A 129 2.05 -10.02 -6.77
N GLY A 130 0.89 -10.13 -7.41
CA GLY A 130 -0.36 -10.50 -6.75
C GLY A 130 -0.30 -11.87 -6.08
N LYS A 131 0.31 -12.87 -6.75
CA LYS A 131 0.50 -14.23 -6.21
C LYS A 131 1.35 -14.24 -4.95
N THR A 132 2.47 -13.52 -4.93
CA THR A 132 3.37 -13.46 -3.77
C THR A 132 2.75 -12.69 -2.62
N LYS A 133 2.00 -11.61 -2.88
CA LYS A 133 1.25 -10.87 -1.85
C LYS A 133 0.15 -11.73 -1.23
N LEU A 134 -0.62 -12.45 -2.05
CA LEU A 134 -1.64 -13.38 -1.55
C LEU A 134 -1.03 -14.53 -0.74
N ALA A 135 0.12 -15.06 -1.17
CA ALA A 135 0.84 -16.05 -0.39
C ALA A 135 1.24 -15.52 1.00
N GLY A 136 1.65 -14.25 1.08
CA GLY A 136 1.94 -13.57 2.35
C GLY A 136 0.72 -13.45 3.26
N GLU A 137 -0.46 -13.08 2.73
CA GLU A 137 -1.71 -13.09 3.49
C GLU A 137 -1.96 -14.47 4.12
N LYS A 138 -1.86 -15.53 3.29
CA LYS A 138 -2.06 -16.93 3.75
C LYS A 138 -1.01 -17.36 4.78
N SER A 139 0.25 -16.94 4.62
CA SER A 139 1.30 -17.24 5.59
C SER A 139 1.05 -16.55 6.93
N ILE A 140 0.55 -15.31 6.94
CA ILE A 140 0.14 -14.60 8.15
C ILE A 140 -1.01 -15.36 8.85
N GLU A 141 -2.07 -15.70 8.12
CA GLU A 141 -3.23 -16.44 8.64
C GLU A 141 -2.82 -17.80 9.25
N ALA A 142 -1.93 -18.53 8.58
CA ALA A 142 -1.45 -19.85 9.01
C ALA A 142 -0.72 -19.82 10.36
N THR A 143 -0.09 -18.70 10.76
CA THR A 143 0.55 -18.57 12.07
C THR A 143 -0.46 -18.50 13.22
N GLY A 144 -1.71 -18.11 12.96
CA GLY A 144 -2.72 -17.79 13.98
C GLY A 144 -2.37 -16.55 14.81
N CYS A 145 -1.51 -15.65 14.30
CA CYS A 145 -1.25 -14.33 14.88
C CYS A 145 -2.49 -13.43 14.80
N LYS A 146 -2.69 -12.57 15.79
CA LYS A 146 -3.63 -11.47 15.68
C LYS A 146 -3.19 -10.55 14.54
N HIS A 147 -4.04 -10.35 13.54
CA HIS A 147 -3.64 -9.57 12.36
C HIS A 147 -4.77 -8.72 11.80
N ILE A 148 -4.38 -7.59 11.21
CA ILE A 148 -5.21 -6.73 10.39
C ILE A 148 -4.50 -6.61 9.05
N ILE A 149 -5.03 -7.28 8.02
CA ILE A 149 -4.50 -7.18 6.66
C ILE A 149 -5.30 -6.11 5.92
N ILE A 150 -4.62 -5.11 5.36
CA ILE A 150 -5.25 -4.02 4.62
C ILE A 150 -4.82 -4.13 3.16
N ARG A 151 -5.73 -4.55 2.27
CA ARG A 151 -5.52 -4.51 0.83
C ARG A 151 -5.73 -3.09 0.34
N THR A 152 -4.76 -2.56 -0.39
CA THR A 152 -4.80 -1.21 -0.97
C THR A 152 -4.51 -1.23 -2.47
N ALA A 153 -4.74 -0.10 -3.15
CA ALA A 153 -4.56 0.04 -4.59
C ALA A 153 -3.90 1.37 -4.94
N TRP A 154 -3.07 1.41 -5.99
CA TRP A 154 -2.56 2.62 -6.62
C TRP A 154 -1.96 3.63 -5.63
N LEU A 155 -1.09 3.14 -4.73
CA LEU A 155 -0.50 3.95 -3.66
C LEU A 155 0.42 5.04 -4.21
N TYR A 156 0.23 6.26 -3.77
CA TYR A 156 1.07 7.41 -4.09
C TYR A 156 1.30 8.31 -2.87
N SER A 157 2.36 9.10 -2.93
CA SER A 157 2.70 10.13 -1.94
C SER A 157 3.74 11.10 -2.52
N GLN A 158 4.17 12.08 -1.74
CA GLN A 158 5.32 12.92 -2.05
C GLN A 158 6.66 12.18 -1.97
N TRP A 159 6.68 10.98 -1.35
CA TRP A 159 7.88 10.16 -1.15
C TRP A 159 8.06 9.12 -2.26
N GLY A 160 9.30 8.69 -2.45
CA GLY A 160 9.63 7.60 -3.36
C GLY A 160 9.24 7.85 -4.83
N LYS A 161 9.16 6.77 -5.61
CA LYS A 161 8.72 6.78 -7.01
C LYS A 161 7.27 6.30 -7.08
N ASN A 162 6.40 7.02 -7.80
CA ASN A 162 5.00 6.66 -7.98
C ASN A 162 4.42 7.32 -9.25
N PHE A 163 3.20 6.96 -9.59
CA PHE A 163 2.52 7.43 -10.80
C PHE A 163 2.33 8.95 -10.81
N VAL A 164 2.00 9.58 -9.67
CA VAL A 164 1.79 11.04 -9.59
C VAL A 164 3.07 11.78 -10.01
N LYS A 165 4.21 11.44 -9.40
CA LYS A 165 5.50 12.07 -9.73
C LYS A 165 5.94 11.78 -11.16
N THR A 166 5.65 10.58 -11.66
CA THR A 166 5.92 10.22 -13.05
C THR A 166 5.10 11.08 -14.02
N MET A 167 3.80 11.22 -13.77
CA MET A 167 2.93 12.05 -14.62
C MET A 167 3.27 13.53 -14.52
N GLN A 168 3.60 14.07 -13.35
CA GLN A 168 4.07 15.45 -13.23
C GLN A 168 5.29 15.72 -14.12
N ASN A 169 6.28 14.82 -14.13
CA ASN A 169 7.49 14.98 -14.92
C ASN A 169 7.21 14.84 -16.43
N LEU A 170 6.44 13.81 -16.81
CA LEU A 170 6.13 13.56 -18.22
C LEU A 170 5.26 14.68 -18.82
N THR A 171 4.24 15.14 -18.10
CA THR A 171 3.35 16.21 -18.59
C THR A 171 4.02 17.57 -18.61
N ALA A 172 5.11 17.78 -17.85
CA ALA A 172 5.91 19.00 -17.94
C ALA A 172 6.89 19.00 -19.14
N SER A 173 7.20 17.83 -19.73
CA SER A 173 8.23 17.68 -20.75
C SER A 173 7.72 17.21 -22.12
N HIS A 174 6.44 16.87 -22.24
CA HIS A 174 5.83 16.35 -23.47
C HIS A 174 4.58 17.14 -23.81
N ASP A 175 4.39 17.42 -25.09
CA ASP A 175 3.18 18.09 -25.59
C ASP A 175 1.97 17.16 -25.60
N THR A 176 2.19 15.87 -25.81
CA THR A 176 1.13 14.84 -25.88
C THR A 176 1.59 13.55 -25.19
N LEU A 177 0.68 12.93 -24.47
CA LEU A 177 0.88 11.59 -23.85
C LEU A 177 -0.35 10.72 -24.09
N LYS A 178 -0.13 9.40 -24.27
CA LYS A 178 -1.19 8.40 -24.23
C LYS A 178 -1.20 7.70 -22.88
N VAL A 179 -2.37 7.56 -22.25
CA VAL A 179 -2.55 6.90 -20.96
C VAL A 179 -3.73 5.94 -21.02
N VAL A 180 -3.55 4.76 -20.43
CA VAL A 180 -4.53 3.67 -20.42
C VAL A 180 -5.82 4.11 -19.73
N PHE A 181 -6.99 3.90 -20.37
CA PHE A 181 -8.29 4.24 -19.81
C PHE A 181 -9.20 3.04 -19.49
N ASP A 182 -8.88 1.86 -19.99
CA ASP A 182 -9.63 0.60 -19.78
C ASP A 182 -9.17 -0.21 -18.55
N GLN A 183 -8.35 0.42 -17.70
CA GLN A 183 -8.02 -0.06 -16.36
C GLN A 183 -8.59 0.93 -15.33
N VAL A 184 -9.51 0.44 -14.52
CA VAL A 184 -10.31 1.24 -13.58
C VAL A 184 -10.03 0.78 -12.14
N GLY A 185 -9.74 1.74 -11.27
CA GLY A 185 -9.42 1.50 -9.87
C GLY A 185 -9.65 2.74 -9.02
N THR A 186 -9.00 2.81 -7.89
CA THR A 186 -9.02 4.01 -7.04
C THR A 186 -7.62 4.31 -6.53
N PRO A 187 -7.10 5.54 -6.75
CA PRO A 187 -5.84 5.97 -6.16
C PRO A 187 -5.92 5.99 -4.64
N THR A 188 -4.82 5.69 -3.97
CA THR A 188 -4.68 5.77 -2.52
C THR A 188 -3.53 6.71 -2.15
N TYR A 189 -3.84 7.81 -1.47
CA TYR A 189 -2.82 8.65 -0.86
C TYR A 189 -2.28 7.96 0.40
N ALA A 190 -0.96 7.74 0.45
CA ALA A 190 -0.32 7.04 1.56
C ALA A 190 -0.54 7.73 2.92
N GLY A 191 -0.68 9.06 2.93
CA GLY A 191 -1.02 9.81 4.13
C GLY A 191 -2.40 9.46 4.70
N ASP A 192 -3.39 9.19 3.84
CA ASP A 192 -4.72 8.77 4.29
C ASP A 192 -4.73 7.32 4.79
N LEU A 193 -3.97 6.43 4.13
CA LEU A 193 -3.78 5.05 4.60
C LEU A 193 -3.07 5.03 5.97
N ALA A 194 -2.01 5.83 6.14
CA ALA A 194 -1.32 5.98 7.41
C ALA A 194 -2.24 6.54 8.50
N ALA A 195 -3.08 7.53 8.17
CA ALA A 195 -4.08 8.06 9.10
C ALA A 195 -5.11 6.99 9.51
N GLY A 196 -5.54 6.14 8.56
CA GLY A 196 -6.44 5.01 8.85
C GLY A 196 -5.78 3.97 9.77
N ILE A 197 -4.53 3.60 9.52
CA ILE A 197 -3.75 2.70 10.39
C ILE A 197 -3.58 3.32 11.78
N SER A 198 -3.18 4.59 11.84
CA SER A 198 -3.04 5.31 13.11
C SER A 198 -4.35 5.38 13.87
N HIS A 199 -5.49 5.61 13.18
CA HIS A 199 -6.80 5.62 13.82
C HIS A 199 -7.12 4.27 14.50
N ILE A 200 -6.85 3.15 13.85
CA ILE A 200 -7.04 1.81 14.43
C ILE A 200 -6.22 1.66 15.72
N ILE A 201 -4.97 2.12 15.71
CA ILE A 201 -4.05 2.04 16.86
C ILE A 201 -4.51 2.97 17.99
N GLU A 202 -4.76 4.25 17.69
CA GLU A 202 -5.08 5.29 18.69
C GLU A 202 -6.44 5.08 19.35
N THR A 203 -7.36 4.37 18.66
CA THR A 203 -8.70 4.05 19.19
C THR A 203 -8.78 2.65 19.80
N ASP A 204 -7.64 1.97 19.99
CA ASP A 204 -7.52 0.65 20.61
C ASP A 204 -8.42 -0.42 19.98
N GLN A 205 -8.41 -0.48 18.63
CA GLN A 205 -9.25 -1.39 17.86
C GLN A 205 -8.46 -2.57 17.25
N LEU A 206 -7.36 -2.96 17.88
CA LEU A 206 -6.44 -4.01 17.41
C LEU A 206 -7.01 -5.43 17.57
N ASP A 207 -8.07 -5.60 18.35
CA ASP A 207 -8.83 -6.84 18.52
C ASP A 207 -9.73 -7.18 17.31
N LYS A 208 -10.02 -6.19 16.46
CA LYS A 208 -10.83 -6.36 15.25
C LYS A 208 -10.00 -6.94 14.11
N THR A 209 -9.56 -8.18 14.31
CA THR A 209 -8.70 -8.90 13.36
C THR A 209 -9.41 -9.25 12.06
N GLY A 210 -8.63 -9.48 10.98
CA GLY A 210 -9.12 -9.93 9.69
C GLY A 210 -8.59 -9.12 8.50
N ILE A 211 -9.20 -9.34 7.33
CA ILE A 211 -8.86 -8.65 6.08
C ILE A 211 -9.83 -7.49 5.86
N TYR A 212 -9.27 -6.35 5.46
CA TYR A 212 -9.97 -5.11 5.17
C TYR A 212 -9.46 -4.48 3.88
N HIS A 213 -10.28 -3.64 3.27
CA HIS A 213 -9.91 -2.87 2.10
C HIS A 213 -9.79 -1.39 2.42
N PHE A 214 -8.72 -0.76 1.91
CA PHE A 214 -8.52 0.69 1.98
C PHE A 214 -8.04 1.22 0.63
N SER A 215 -8.78 2.13 0.04
CA SER A 215 -8.36 3.11 -0.97
C SER A 215 -9.14 4.38 -0.72
N ASN A 216 -8.74 5.52 -1.32
CA ASN A 216 -9.58 6.71 -1.22
C ASN A 216 -10.98 6.46 -1.82
N GLU A 217 -11.98 7.27 -1.51
CA GLU A 217 -13.31 7.16 -2.13
C GLU A 217 -13.29 7.61 -3.58
N GLY A 218 -14.24 7.09 -4.36
CA GLY A 218 -14.37 7.38 -5.79
C GLY A 218 -13.73 6.31 -6.67
N VAL A 219 -13.79 6.54 -7.99
CA VAL A 219 -13.33 5.61 -9.04
C VAL A 219 -12.78 6.44 -10.19
N CYS A 220 -11.69 5.99 -10.81
CA CYS A 220 -11.15 6.59 -12.03
C CYS A 220 -10.34 5.57 -12.83
N SER A 221 -10.07 5.87 -14.11
CA SER A 221 -9.05 5.19 -14.90
C SER A 221 -7.66 5.82 -14.66
N TRP A 222 -6.61 5.17 -15.14
CA TRP A 222 -5.28 5.80 -15.16
C TRP A 222 -5.26 7.08 -16.00
N PHE A 223 -6.04 7.12 -17.09
CA PHE A 223 -6.22 8.31 -17.91
C PHE A 223 -6.83 9.47 -17.11
N ASP A 224 -7.94 9.23 -16.40
CA ASP A 224 -8.59 10.26 -15.58
C ASP A 224 -7.62 10.76 -14.49
N PHE A 225 -6.90 9.83 -13.85
CA PHE A 225 -5.92 10.18 -12.82
C PHE A 225 -4.80 11.05 -13.38
N ALA A 226 -4.25 10.71 -14.58
CA ALA A 226 -3.23 11.50 -15.24
C ALA A 226 -3.74 12.90 -15.66
N LYS A 227 -4.99 13.00 -16.14
CA LYS A 227 -5.62 14.29 -16.48
C LYS A 227 -5.65 15.23 -15.29
N ILE A 228 -6.13 14.77 -14.14
CA ILE A 228 -6.21 15.58 -12.93
C ILE A 228 -4.81 15.91 -12.37
N ILE A 229 -3.84 14.99 -12.44
CA ILE A 229 -2.45 15.29 -12.08
C ILE A 229 -1.88 16.41 -12.95
N CYS A 230 -2.08 16.36 -14.26
CA CYS A 230 -1.62 17.36 -15.20
C CYS A 230 -2.22 18.74 -14.87
N GLU A 231 -3.54 18.81 -14.70
CA GLU A 231 -4.27 20.03 -14.34
C GLU A 231 -3.77 20.64 -13.03
N LEU A 232 -3.71 19.84 -11.95
CA LEU A 232 -3.27 20.30 -10.63
C LEU A 232 -1.79 20.69 -10.59
N SER A 233 -0.98 20.17 -11.51
CA SER A 233 0.44 20.53 -11.66
C SER A 233 0.66 21.80 -12.49
N GLY A 234 -0.41 22.37 -13.07
CA GLY A 234 -0.32 23.54 -13.96
C GLY A 234 0.31 23.25 -15.33
N ASN A 235 0.37 21.97 -15.74
CA ASN A 235 0.93 21.55 -17.01
C ASN A 235 -0.15 21.58 -18.12
N THR A 236 0.29 21.75 -19.39
CA THR A 236 -0.61 21.91 -20.56
C THR A 236 -0.55 20.74 -21.54
N CYS A 237 0.05 19.60 -21.12
CA CYS A 237 0.17 18.41 -21.95
C CYS A 237 -1.21 17.86 -22.37
N ASP A 238 -1.37 17.54 -23.66
CA ASP A 238 -2.56 16.87 -24.19
C ASP A 238 -2.51 15.38 -23.85
N ILE A 239 -3.26 14.97 -22.82
CA ILE A 239 -3.34 13.56 -22.41
C ILE A 239 -4.50 12.92 -23.18
N GLN A 240 -4.18 11.91 -23.97
CA GLN A 240 -5.10 11.13 -24.80
C GLN A 240 -5.32 9.74 -24.21
N PRO A 241 -6.56 9.19 -24.26
CA PRO A 241 -6.81 7.83 -23.82
C PRO A 241 -6.25 6.83 -24.82
N CYS A 242 -5.82 5.67 -24.32
CA CYS A 242 -5.48 4.50 -25.13
C CYS A 242 -5.97 3.21 -24.43
N TYR A 243 -6.12 2.14 -25.20
CA TYR A 243 -6.39 0.81 -24.64
C TYR A 243 -5.12 0.15 -24.10
N SER A 244 -5.28 -0.77 -23.16
CA SER A 244 -4.17 -1.56 -22.63
C SER A 244 -3.40 -2.32 -23.71
N GLU A 245 -4.08 -2.74 -24.77
CA GLU A 245 -3.47 -3.41 -25.94
C GLU A 245 -2.50 -2.51 -26.72
N GLU A 246 -2.71 -1.18 -26.69
CA GLU A 246 -1.82 -0.20 -27.31
C GLU A 246 -0.58 0.09 -26.45
N PHE A 247 -0.61 -0.28 -25.17
CA PHE A 247 0.48 -0.04 -24.22
C PHE A 247 1.05 -1.37 -23.70
N PRO A 248 2.03 -1.96 -24.38
CA PRO A 248 2.59 -3.25 -24.00
C PRO A 248 3.11 -3.25 -22.56
N SER A 249 2.65 -4.22 -21.77
CA SER A 249 3.11 -4.45 -20.40
C SER A 249 3.50 -5.94 -20.26
N PRO A 250 4.58 -6.27 -19.53
CA PRO A 250 4.94 -7.66 -19.26
C PRO A 250 3.92 -8.36 -18.36
N VAL A 251 3.07 -7.58 -17.67
CA VAL A 251 2.07 -8.07 -16.72
C VAL A 251 0.68 -7.77 -17.22
N LYS A 252 -0.20 -8.78 -17.22
CA LYS A 252 -1.63 -8.57 -17.40
C LYS A 252 -2.19 -7.91 -16.14
N ARG A 253 -2.67 -6.66 -16.28
CA ARG A 253 -3.25 -5.90 -15.16
C ARG A 253 -4.77 -6.08 -15.11
N PRO A 254 -5.40 -6.04 -13.91
CA PRO A 254 -6.84 -6.08 -13.78
C PRO A 254 -7.50 -4.90 -14.53
N HIS A 255 -8.60 -5.17 -15.28
CA HIS A 255 -9.39 -4.10 -15.90
C HIS A 255 -10.21 -3.32 -14.86
N PHE A 256 -10.63 -3.98 -13.78
CA PHE A 256 -11.39 -3.34 -12.70
C PHE A 256 -10.89 -3.81 -11.35
N SER A 257 -10.27 -2.91 -10.58
CA SER A 257 -9.67 -3.23 -9.27
C SER A 257 -10.20 -2.33 -8.13
N VAL A 258 -11.38 -1.76 -8.31
CA VAL A 258 -12.03 -0.96 -7.27
C VAL A 258 -12.33 -1.82 -6.06
N LEU A 259 -11.89 -1.37 -4.88
CA LEU A 259 -12.11 -2.05 -3.60
C LEU A 259 -13.35 -1.53 -2.89
N ASP A 260 -14.19 -2.42 -2.36
CA ASP A 260 -15.26 -2.05 -1.42
C ASP A 260 -14.64 -1.80 -0.03
N LYS A 261 -14.86 -0.61 0.51
CA LYS A 261 -14.32 -0.16 1.82
C LYS A 261 -15.38 -0.16 2.93
N SER A 262 -16.56 -0.70 2.64
CA SER A 262 -17.69 -0.66 3.58
C SER A 262 -17.38 -1.34 4.89
N LYS A 263 -16.72 -2.50 4.85
CA LYS A 263 -16.30 -3.25 6.04
C LYS A 263 -15.36 -2.43 6.92
N LEU A 264 -14.31 -1.83 6.35
CA LEU A 264 -13.36 -1.00 7.09
C LEU A 264 -14.06 0.20 7.76
N LYS A 265 -14.89 0.93 7.00
CA LYS A 265 -15.62 2.10 7.51
C LYS A 265 -16.57 1.74 8.66
N GLN A 266 -17.32 0.64 8.52
CA GLN A 266 -18.26 0.17 9.54
C GLN A 266 -17.56 -0.35 10.79
N THR A 267 -16.43 -1.06 10.62
CA THR A 267 -15.70 -1.68 11.72
C THR A 267 -14.95 -0.64 12.54
N PHE A 268 -14.23 0.26 11.89
CA PHE A 268 -13.31 1.19 12.58
C PHE A 268 -13.86 2.62 12.72
N GLY A 269 -14.98 2.95 12.07
CA GLY A 269 -15.55 4.31 12.11
C GLY A 269 -14.70 5.36 11.39
N PHE A 270 -13.76 4.95 10.54
CA PHE A 270 -12.87 5.86 9.83
C PHE A 270 -13.55 6.43 8.58
N LYS A 271 -13.52 7.77 8.44
CA LYS A 271 -14.01 8.47 7.25
C LYS A 271 -12.92 8.50 6.18
N VAL A 272 -13.11 7.76 5.11
CA VAL A 272 -12.17 7.72 3.99
C VAL A 272 -12.34 8.99 3.13
N PRO A 273 -11.27 9.76 2.84
CA PRO A 273 -11.33 10.93 1.97
C PRO A 273 -11.58 10.57 0.50
N TYR A 274 -12.10 11.54 -0.28
CA TYR A 274 -12.27 11.39 -1.72
C TYR A 274 -10.92 11.57 -2.44
N TRP A 275 -10.66 10.78 -3.49
CA TRP A 275 -9.34 10.68 -4.11
C TRP A 275 -8.80 12.01 -4.69
N THR A 276 -9.68 12.87 -5.26
CA THR A 276 -9.21 14.16 -5.80
C THR A 276 -8.81 15.14 -4.70
N ASP A 277 -9.44 15.07 -3.53
CA ASP A 277 -9.10 15.95 -2.40
C ASP A 277 -7.72 15.56 -1.84
N SER A 278 -7.49 14.26 -1.72
CA SER A 278 -6.20 13.71 -1.30
C SER A 278 -5.08 13.98 -2.33
N LEU A 279 -5.40 13.92 -3.63
CA LEU A 279 -4.45 14.26 -4.68
C LEU A 279 -4.05 15.74 -4.63
N LYS A 280 -5.02 16.65 -4.46
CA LYS A 280 -4.74 18.09 -4.29
C LYS A 280 -3.78 18.34 -3.13
N LYS A 281 -4.02 17.67 -1.99
CA LYS A 281 -3.14 17.76 -0.82
C LYS A 281 -1.72 17.29 -1.14
N CYS A 282 -1.58 16.11 -1.73
CA CYS A 282 -0.26 15.55 -2.09
C CYS A 282 0.50 16.44 -3.08
N ILE A 283 -0.17 17.01 -4.09
CA ILE A 283 0.47 17.89 -5.06
C ILE A 283 0.90 19.22 -4.41
N ALA A 284 0.13 19.77 -3.47
CA ALA A 284 0.53 20.94 -2.70
C ALA A 284 1.78 20.67 -1.87
N GLU A 285 1.84 19.55 -1.16
CA GLU A 285 3.01 19.12 -0.39
C GLU A 285 4.26 18.91 -1.27
N LEU A 286 4.07 18.37 -2.51
CA LEU A 286 5.16 18.24 -3.49
C LEU A 286 5.69 19.60 -3.99
N ALA A 287 4.83 20.62 -4.06
CA ALA A 287 5.23 21.98 -4.45
C ALA A 287 6.01 22.70 -3.34
N GLU A 288 5.65 22.48 -2.07
CA GLU A 288 6.35 23.05 -0.90
C GLU A 288 7.73 22.43 -0.67
N ALA A 289 7.94 21.20 -1.13
CA ALA A 289 9.22 20.46 -0.97
C ALA A 289 10.26 20.80 -2.03
N LYS A 290 9.93 21.61 -3.06
CA LYS A 290 10.84 22.10 -4.11
C LYS A 290 11.48 23.42 -3.72
#